data_5b93c1fc526399f7a07ec02371014cd5
#
_entry.id   5b93c1fc526399f7a07ec02371014cd5
#
_cell.length_a   1.000
_cell.length_b   1.000
_cell.length_c   1.000
_cell.angle_alpha   90.00
_cell.angle_beta   90.00
_cell.angle_gamma   90.00
#
_symmetry.space_group_name_H-M   'P 1'
#
loop_
_entity.id
_entity.type
_entity.pdbx_description
1 polymer ?
#
loop_
_entity_poly.entity_id
_entity_poly.type
_entity_poly.pdbx_seq_one_letter_code
_entity_poly.pdbx_strand_id
1 'polypeptide(L)'
;MRKCLITVDYQVDFVNGSLGFDGAEKLENVIAEKIKKYRAEGADIIFTLDTHQCDYLTTFEGRILPIEHCIEYTKGHELYGKIKSMVQPNDKVFKKCTYGSEALFDYLRKCDYKEIELCGLVSNICVISNAVLARTALPNARLTVDSNATASNDNGL
;
A
#
# COMPACT_ATOMS: atom_id res chain seq x y z
N MET A 1 11.78 20.72 -1.13
CA MET A 1 11.71 19.79 0.03
C MET A 1 11.32 18.43 -0.53
N ARG A 2 12.10 17.36 -0.26
CA ARG A 2 11.84 16.05 -0.85
C ARG A 2 10.68 15.38 -0.16
N LYS A 3 9.71 14.89 -0.93
CA LYS A 3 8.51 14.23 -0.42
C LYS A 3 8.13 13.00 -1.25
N CYS A 4 7.39 12.09 -0.67
CA CYS A 4 6.84 10.93 -1.37
C CYS A 4 5.40 10.62 -0.96
N LEU A 5 4.69 9.97 -1.88
CA LEU A 5 3.41 9.33 -1.65
C LEU A 5 3.62 7.81 -1.68
N ILE A 6 3.15 7.13 -0.64
CA ILE A 6 3.18 5.67 -0.54
C ILE A 6 1.76 5.14 -0.69
N THR A 7 1.51 4.43 -1.78
CA THR A 7 0.24 3.74 -2.03
C THR A 7 0.39 2.29 -1.55
N VAL A 8 -0.32 1.96 -0.48
CA VAL A 8 -0.21 0.67 0.20
C VAL A 8 -1.28 -0.28 -0.34
N ASP A 9 -0.85 -1.39 -0.93
CA ASP A 9 -1.62 -2.59 -1.26
C ASP A 9 -3.00 -2.34 -1.91
N TYR A 10 -3.10 -1.35 -2.80
CA TYR A 10 -4.35 -1.09 -3.52
C TYR A 10 -4.51 -2.08 -4.68
N GLN A 11 -4.66 -3.36 -4.31
CA GLN A 11 -4.67 -4.52 -5.20
C GLN A 11 -6.09 -5.07 -5.40
N VAL A 12 -6.27 -5.82 -6.49
CA VAL A 12 -7.58 -6.38 -6.88
C VAL A 12 -8.21 -7.19 -5.74
N ASP A 13 -7.45 -8.07 -5.07
CA ASP A 13 -8.00 -8.90 -4.01
C ASP A 13 -8.49 -8.12 -2.80
N PHE A 14 -7.91 -6.96 -2.50
CA PHE A 14 -8.36 -6.09 -1.41
C PHE A 14 -9.48 -5.14 -1.81
N VAL A 15 -9.71 -4.92 -3.11
CA VAL A 15 -10.75 -4.01 -3.58
C VAL A 15 -12.06 -4.76 -3.90
N ASN A 16 -12.01 -5.73 -4.81
CA ASN A 16 -13.17 -6.49 -5.24
C ASN A 16 -12.89 -7.98 -5.47
N GLY A 17 -11.74 -8.48 -5.04
CA GLY A 17 -11.37 -9.89 -5.06
C GLY A 17 -11.68 -10.59 -3.74
N SER A 18 -10.87 -11.57 -3.35
CA SER A 18 -11.13 -12.50 -2.24
C SER A 18 -11.28 -11.83 -0.87
N LEU A 19 -10.62 -10.71 -0.63
CA LEU A 19 -10.72 -9.88 0.57
C LEU A 19 -11.32 -8.49 0.29
N GLY A 20 -12.01 -8.33 -0.83
CA GLY A 20 -12.68 -7.10 -1.20
C GLY A 20 -13.85 -6.76 -0.28
N PHE A 21 -14.17 -5.48 -0.18
CA PHE A 21 -15.27 -4.98 0.64
C PHE A 21 -15.91 -3.73 0.03
N ASP A 22 -17.16 -3.48 0.41
CA ASP A 22 -17.95 -2.38 -0.13
C ASP A 22 -17.29 -1.02 0.17
N GLY A 23 -17.10 -0.23 -0.87
CA GLY A 23 -16.51 1.10 -0.77
C GLY A 23 -15.01 1.17 -1.04
N ALA A 24 -14.30 0.03 -1.09
CA ALA A 24 -12.87 0.03 -1.40
C ALA A 24 -12.60 0.58 -2.81
N GLU A 25 -13.48 0.32 -3.78
CA GLU A 25 -13.38 0.83 -5.15
C GLU A 25 -13.50 2.35 -5.24
N LYS A 26 -14.17 3.00 -4.28
CA LYS A 26 -14.34 4.46 -4.25
C LYS A 26 -13.03 5.21 -4.05
N LEU A 27 -12.04 4.54 -3.47
CA LEU A 27 -10.72 5.13 -3.27
C LEU A 27 -9.93 5.28 -4.57
N GLU A 28 -10.29 4.57 -5.64
CA GLU A 28 -9.54 4.58 -6.89
C GLU A 28 -9.31 5.99 -7.44
N ASN A 29 -10.39 6.80 -7.51
CA ASN A 29 -10.29 8.16 -8.00
C ASN A 29 -9.46 9.05 -7.07
N VAL A 30 -9.65 8.92 -5.77
CA VAL A 30 -8.92 9.72 -4.77
C VAL A 30 -7.42 9.41 -4.84
N ILE A 31 -7.05 8.13 -4.86
CA ILE A 31 -5.65 7.70 -4.99
C ILE A 31 -5.05 8.16 -6.32
N ALA A 32 -5.79 8.01 -7.43
CA ALA A 32 -5.33 8.46 -8.74
C ALA A 32 -5.04 9.96 -8.78
N GLU A 33 -5.92 10.78 -8.24
CA GLU A 33 -5.70 12.24 -8.18
C GLU A 33 -4.51 12.60 -7.27
N LYS A 34 -4.31 11.89 -6.16
CA LYS A 34 -3.12 12.06 -5.34
C LYS A 34 -1.83 11.73 -6.10
N ILE A 35 -1.79 10.62 -6.80
CA ILE A 35 -0.63 10.23 -7.61
C ILE A 35 -0.31 11.31 -8.64
N LYS A 36 -1.33 11.83 -9.36
CA LYS A 36 -1.15 12.91 -10.34
C LYS A 36 -0.60 14.17 -9.68
N LYS A 37 -1.19 14.60 -8.57
CA LYS A 37 -0.79 15.78 -7.82
C LYS A 37 0.66 15.67 -7.35
N TYR A 38 1.01 14.60 -6.65
CA TYR A 38 2.34 14.39 -6.12
C TYR A 38 3.39 14.34 -7.24
N ARG A 39 3.07 13.67 -8.35
CA ARG A 39 3.94 13.59 -9.52
C ARG A 39 4.16 14.95 -10.18
N ALA A 40 3.09 15.76 -10.32
CA ALA A 40 3.18 17.12 -10.84
C ALA A 40 4.04 18.06 -9.96
N GLU A 41 4.10 17.77 -8.66
CA GLU A 41 4.94 18.49 -7.70
C GLU A 41 6.39 17.93 -7.62
N GLY A 42 6.75 16.98 -8.48
CA GLY A 42 8.08 16.36 -8.51
C GLY A 42 8.37 15.44 -7.33
N ALA A 43 7.33 14.94 -6.66
CA ALA A 43 7.47 13.99 -5.57
C ALA A 43 7.66 12.55 -6.07
N ASP A 44 8.31 11.73 -5.27
CA ASP A 44 8.46 10.31 -5.56
C ASP A 44 7.16 9.55 -5.26
N ILE A 45 6.84 8.58 -6.12
CA ILE A 45 5.70 7.67 -5.93
C ILE A 45 6.23 6.28 -5.59
N ILE A 46 5.67 5.70 -4.54
CA ILE A 46 6.05 4.39 -4.02
C ILE A 46 4.80 3.53 -3.89
N PHE A 47 4.89 2.28 -4.28
CA PHE A 47 3.83 1.28 -4.11
C PHE A 47 4.32 0.14 -3.23
N THR A 48 3.46 -0.38 -2.38
CA THR A 48 3.64 -1.71 -1.80
C THR A 48 2.64 -2.69 -2.40
N LEU A 49 3.06 -3.94 -2.51
CA LEU A 49 2.22 -5.04 -2.95
C LEU A 49 2.31 -6.18 -1.95
N ASP A 50 1.21 -6.50 -1.31
CA ASP A 50 1.10 -7.75 -0.58
C ASP A 50 1.28 -8.90 -1.56
N THR A 51 2.15 -9.86 -1.23
CA THR A 51 2.60 -10.87 -2.19
C THR A 51 2.77 -12.19 -1.49
N HIS A 52 1.87 -13.12 -1.78
CA HIS A 52 1.91 -14.48 -1.25
C HIS A 52 2.25 -15.49 -2.36
N GLN A 53 2.72 -16.66 -1.96
CA GLN A 53 2.99 -17.75 -2.88
C GLN A 53 1.83 -18.78 -2.84
N CYS A 54 1.86 -19.74 -3.77
CA CYS A 54 0.81 -20.76 -3.87
C CYS A 54 0.67 -21.67 -2.63
N ASP A 55 1.63 -21.63 -1.73
CA ASP A 55 1.61 -22.36 -0.45
C ASP A 55 1.04 -21.52 0.73
N TYR A 56 0.41 -20.39 0.44
CA TYR A 56 -0.12 -19.45 1.44
C TYR A 56 -0.86 -20.13 2.59
N LEU A 57 -1.74 -21.10 2.29
CA LEU A 57 -2.53 -21.81 3.31
C LEU A 57 -1.68 -22.61 4.32
N THR A 58 -0.41 -22.88 4.02
CA THR A 58 0.52 -23.55 4.93
C THR A 58 1.30 -22.57 5.82
N THR A 59 1.25 -21.29 5.50
CA THR A 59 1.92 -20.23 6.27
C THR A 59 1.24 -20.00 7.62
N PHE A 60 1.89 -19.29 8.53
CA PHE A 60 1.28 -18.91 9.80
C PHE A 60 0.02 -18.06 9.58
N GLU A 61 0.09 -17.07 8.69
CA GLU A 61 -1.04 -16.20 8.34
C GLU A 61 -2.18 -16.99 7.70
N GLY A 62 -1.87 -17.86 6.73
CA GLY A 62 -2.88 -18.67 6.02
C GLY A 62 -3.61 -19.66 6.91
N ARG A 63 -3.02 -20.09 8.04
CA ARG A 63 -3.71 -20.91 9.04
C ARG A 63 -4.70 -20.12 9.88
N ILE A 64 -4.46 -18.81 10.07
CA ILE A 64 -5.35 -17.92 10.85
C ILE A 64 -6.42 -17.31 9.94
N LEU A 65 -6.02 -16.89 8.74
CA LEU A 65 -6.90 -16.34 7.69
C LEU A 65 -6.84 -17.25 6.46
N PRO A 66 -7.64 -18.34 6.39
CA PRO A 66 -7.57 -19.32 5.30
C PRO A 66 -8.26 -18.83 4.02
N ILE A 67 -7.93 -17.63 3.58
CA ILE A 67 -8.43 -17.00 2.36
C ILE A 67 -7.23 -16.61 1.52
N GLU A 68 -6.98 -17.37 0.45
CA GLU A 68 -5.91 -17.03 -0.49
C GLU A 68 -6.17 -15.67 -1.11
N HIS A 69 -5.16 -14.81 -1.08
CA HIS A 69 -5.21 -13.46 -1.65
C HIS A 69 -3.81 -13.03 -2.10
N CYS A 70 -3.78 -12.12 -3.04
CA CYS A 70 -2.54 -11.53 -3.55
C CYS A 70 -1.47 -12.59 -3.90
N ILE A 71 -1.90 -13.74 -4.41
CA ILE A 71 -0.97 -14.78 -4.88
C ILE A 71 -0.22 -14.26 -6.09
N GLU A 72 1.09 -14.32 -6.04
CA GLU A 72 1.96 -13.79 -7.08
C GLU A 72 1.61 -14.37 -8.47
N TYR A 73 1.65 -13.56 -9.50
CA TYR A 73 1.28 -13.87 -10.88
C TYR A 73 -0.23 -14.09 -11.13
N THR A 74 -1.08 -13.86 -10.16
CA THR A 74 -2.54 -13.86 -10.36
C THR A 74 -3.08 -12.46 -10.58
N LYS A 75 -4.30 -12.36 -11.12
CA LYS A 75 -5.01 -11.08 -11.26
C LYS A 75 -5.25 -10.41 -9.90
N GLY A 76 -5.50 -11.20 -8.86
CA GLY A 76 -5.72 -10.70 -7.50
C GLY A 76 -4.55 -9.91 -6.93
N HIS A 77 -3.32 -10.29 -7.32
CA HIS A 77 -2.09 -9.62 -6.92
C HIS A 77 -1.86 -8.27 -7.62
N GLU A 78 -2.49 -8.02 -8.77
CA GLU A 78 -2.29 -6.78 -9.52
C GLU A 78 -2.84 -5.56 -8.80
N LEU A 79 -2.23 -4.39 -9.01
CA LEU A 79 -2.83 -3.11 -8.63
C LEU A 79 -4.19 -2.94 -9.31
N TYR A 80 -5.15 -2.38 -8.56
CA TYR A 80 -6.53 -2.25 -9.02
C TYR A 80 -6.70 -1.14 -10.05
N GLY A 81 -7.52 -1.42 -11.05
CA GLY A 81 -8.08 -0.46 -11.99
C GLY A 81 -7.02 0.42 -12.66
N LYS A 82 -7.30 1.72 -12.71
CA LYS A 82 -6.40 2.70 -13.34
C LYS A 82 -5.07 2.87 -12.60
N ILE A 83 -4.99 2.53 -11.31
CA ILE A 83 -3.76 2.66 -10.54
C ILE A 83 -2.65 1.79 -11.14
N LYS A 84 -3.00 0.59 -11.64
CA LYS A 84 -2.07 -0.28 -12.37
C LYS A 84 -1.38 0.44 -13.53
N SER A 85 -2.14 1.17 -14.35
CA SER A 85 -1.62 1.89 -15.52
C SER A 85 -0.86 3.17 -15.18
N MET A 86 -0.94 3.63 -13.92
CA MET A 86 -0.26 4.84 -13.48
C MET A 86 1.16 4.59 -12.98
N VAL A 87 1.56 3.34 -12.79
CA VAL A 87 2.93 3.00 -12.40
C VAL A 87 3.90 3.39 -13.52
N GLN A 88 4.96 4.10 -13.16
CA GLN A 88 6.00 4.55 -14.10
C GLN A 88 7.35 3.87 -13.79
N PRO A 89 8.28 3.81 -14.76
CA PRO A 89 9.58 3.14 -14.57
C PRO A 89 10.42 3.68 -13.40
N ASN A 90 10.22 4.94 -13.02
CA ASN A 90 10.96 5.56 -11.92
C ASN A 90 10.29 5.34 -10.55
N ASP A 91 9.06 4.87 -10.52
CA ASP A 91 8.35 4.57 -9.27
C ASP A 91 9.02 3.38 -8.57
N LYS A 92 8.95 3.36 -7.26
CA LYS A 92 9.40 2.22 -6.45
C LYS A 92 8.23 1.30 -6.15
N VAL A 93 8.44 0.01 -6.33
CA VAL A 93 7.45 -1.02 -6.01
C VAL A 93 8.11 -2.02 -5.07
N PHE A 94 7.55 -2.18 -3.87
CA PHE A 94 8.05 -3.11 -2.85
C PHE A 94 7.04 -4.22 -2.63
N LYS A 95 7.43 -5.45 -2.92
CA LYS A 95 6.68 -6.65 -2.54
C LYS A 95 6.94 -6.97 -1.08
N LYS A 96 5.93 -7.42 -0.38
CA LYS A 96 6.00 -7.83 1.03
C LYS A 96 5.13 -9.06 1.26
N CYS A 97 5.49 -9.91 2.19
CA CYS A 97 4.75 -11.13 2.52
C CYS A 97 4.00 -11.05 3.85
N THR A 98 3.95 -9.89 4.46
CA THR A 98 3.21 -9.60 5.70
C THR A 98 2.82 -8.12 5.73
N TYR A 99 2.27 -7.65 6.83
CA TYR A 99 1.63 -6.32 6.94
C TYR A 99 2.57 -5.16 6.64
N GLY A 100 3.73 -5.09 7.29
CA GLY A 100 4.75 -4.09 7.03
C GLY A 100 5.79 -4.56 6.02
N SER A 101 6.41 -3.63 5.30
CA SER A 101 7.46 -3.91 4.33
C SER A 101 8.84 -3.58 4.89
N GLU A 102 9.65 -4.62 5.14
CA GLU A 102 11.06 -4.45 5.52
C GLU A 102 11.84 -3.73 4.42
N ALA A 103 11.63 -4.10 3.16
CA ALA A 103 12.31 -3.46 2.04
C ALA A 103 11.96 -1.97 1.89
N LEU A 104 10.71 -1.59 2.15
CA LEU A 104 10.31 -0.18 2.21
C LEU A 104 11.01 0.55 3.36
N PHE A 105 11.05 -0.05 4.55
CA PHE A 105 11.76 0.51 5.70
C PHE A 105 13.24 0.74 5.38
N ASP A 106 13.93 -0.25 4.84
CA ASP A 106 15.34 -0.16 4.47
C ASP A 106 15.62 0.87 3.38
N TYR A 107 14.68 1.06 2.47
CA TYR A 107 14.75 2.13 1.48
C TYR A 107 14.58 3.50 2.13
N LEU A 108 13.53 3.69 2.92
CA LEU A 108 13.20 4.98 3.53
C LEU A 108 14.33 5.49 4.44
N ARG A 109 14.93 4.63 5.26
CA ARG A 109 16.01 5.04 6.18
C ARG A 109 17.28 5.53 5.46
N LYS A 110 17.43 5.26 4.18
CA LYS A 110 18.52 5.75 3.32
C LYS A 110 18.14 7.03 2.56
N CYS A 111 16.90 7.47 2.68
CA CYS A 111 16.37 8.65 2.03
C CYS A 111 16.35 9.85 2.98
N ASP A 112 16.11 11.03 2.41
CA ASP A 112 16.03 12.29 3.15
C ASP A 112 14.64 12.96 3.01
N TYR A 113 13.60 12.15 2.83
CA TYR A 113 12.23 12.68 2.76
C TYR A 113 11.88 13.48 4.01
N LYS A 114 11.28 14.65 3.78
CA LYS A 114 10.78 15.54 4.85
C LYS A 114 9.28 15.42 5.02
N GLU A 115 8.60 14.95 3.98
CA GLU A 115 7.17 14.69 4.00
C GLU A 115 6.88 13.32 3.38
N ILE A 116 6.07 12.54 4.08
CA ILE A 116 5.60 11.21 3.65
C ILE A 116 4.10 11.18 3.84
N GLU A 117 3.36 10.88 2.78
CA GLU A 117 1.94 10.59 2.89
C GLU A 117 1.67 9.14 2.49
N LEU A 118 0.80 8.47 3.25
CA LEU A 118 0.35 7.12 2.95
C LEU A 118 -1.15 7.13 2.61
N CYS A 119 -1.51 6.27 1.67
CA CYS A 119 -2.88 5.96 1.29
C CYS A 119 -2.98 4.48 0.92
N GLY A 120 -4.17 3.96 0.65
CA GLY A 120 -4.38 2.58 0.22
C GLY A 120 -5.10 1.71 1.25
N LEU A 121 -4.87 0.41 1.24
CA LEU A 121 -5.63 -0.60 1.98
C LEU A 121 -4.73 -1.53 2.79
N VAL A 122 -5.26 -2.09 3.87
CA VAL A 122 -6.39 -1.60 4.65
C VAL A 122 -5.87 -0.71 5.76
N SER A 123 -6.67 0.28 6.19
CA SER A 123 -6.20 1.33 7.11
C SER A 123 -5.66 0.80 8.43
N ASN A 124 -6.31 -0.19 9.03
CA ASN A 124 -6.01 -0.73 10.36
C ASN A 124 -5.01 -1.92 10.36
N ILE A 125 -4.45 -2.30 9.21
CA ILE A 125 -3.46 -3.38 9.11
C ILE A 125 -2.24 -2.90 8.30
N CYS A 126 -2.27 -3.01 6.98
CA CYS A 126 -1.09 -2.73 6.16
C CYS A 126 -0.72 -1.24 6.14
N VAL A 127 -1.71 -0.34 6.10
CA VAL A 127 -1.44 1.11 6.09
C VAL A 127 -0.79 1.55 7.41
N ILE A 128 -1.37 1.20 8.56
CA ILE A 128 -0.80 1.56 9.86
C ILE A 128 0.57 0.91 10.08
N SER A 129 0.75 -0.36 9.68
CA SER A 129 2.04 -1.05 9.82
C SER A 129 3.15 -0.33 9.06
N ASN A 130 2.90 0.04 7.80
CA ASN A 130 3.87 0.78 7.01
C ASN A 130 4.05 2.23 7.48
N ALA A 131 3.03 2.87 8.05
CA ALA A 131 3.15 4.19 8.67
C ALA A 131 4.07 4.17 9.89
N VAL A 132 3.97 3.15 10.75
CA VAL A 132 4.86 2.95 11.90
C VAL A 132 6.30 2.72 11.42
N LEU A 133 6.51 1.88 10.41
CA LEU A 133 7.83 1.64 9.83
C LEU A 133 8.41 2.92 9.21
N ALA A 134 7.61 3.70 8.49
CA ALA A 134 8.04 4.97 7.90
C ALA A 134 8.42 5.99 8.98
N ARG A 135 7.66 6.08 10.07
CA ARG A 135 8.00 6.90 11.23
C ARG A 135 9.31 6.46 11.87
N THR A 136 9.53 5.16 12.00
CA THR A 136 10.76 4.60 12.57
C THR A 136 11.98 4.88 11.67
N ALA A 137 11.80 4.74 10.34
CA ALA A 137 12.86 4.99 9.37
C ALA A 137 13.26 6.48 9.30
N LEU A 138 12.29 7.38 9.38
CA LEU A 138 12.48 8.83 9.23
C LEU A 138 11.75 9.58 10.37
N PRO A 139 12.30 9.57 11.58
CA PRO A 139 11.61 10.07 12.79
C PRO A 139 11.28 11.57 12.75
N ASN A 140 11.99 12.33 11.94
CA ASN A 140 11.80 13.79 11.82
C ASN A 140 11.01 14.20 10.56
N ALA A 141 10.56 13.24 9.74
CA ALA A 141 9.71 13.54 8.59
C ALA A 141 8.27 13.83 9.06
N ARG A 142 7.61 14.76 8.37
CA ARG A 142 6.16 14.90 8.50
C ARG A 142 5.47 13.70 7.87
N LEU A 143 4.77 12.93 8.67
CA LEU A 143 4.06 11.73 8.22
C LEU A 143 2.56 11.95 8.33
N THR A 144 1.84 11.67 7.26
CA THR A 144 0.39 11.83 7.16
C THR A 144 -0.23 10.56 6.58
N VAL A 145 -1.37 10.15 7.10
CA VAL A 145 -2.28 9.19 6.47
C VAL A 145 -3.57 9.93 6.16
N ASP A 146 -3.98 9.94 4.90
CA ASP A 146 -5.23 10.62 4.50
C ASP A 146 -6.41 9.67 4.70
N SER A 147 -7.29 10.02 5.64
CA SER A 147 -8.48 9.24 5.95
C SER A 147 -9.47 9.12 4.79
N ASN A 148 -9.41 10.03 3.81
CA ASN A 148 -10.24 9.97 2.60
C ASN A 148 -9.67 9.04 1.53
N ALA A 149 -8.41 8.62 1.68
CA ALA A 149 -7.69 7.79 0.72
C ALA A 149 -7.29 6.42 1.31
N THR A 150 -7.92 6.03 2.40
CA THR A 150 -7.77 4.71 3.04
C THR A 150 -9.10 4.23 3.60
N ALA A 151 -9.27 2.93 3.71
CA ALA A 151 -10.47 2.31 4.27
C ALA A 151 -10.15 0.95 4.86
N SER A 152 -11.09 0.41 5.64
CA SER A 152 -11.10 -0.98 6.09
C SER A 152 -12.53 -1.50 6.09
N ASN A 153 -12.68 -2.82 6.11
CA ASN A 153 -13.97 -3.48 6.27
C ASN A 153 -14.46 -3.52 7.72
N ASP A 154 -13.66 -3.04 8.65
CA ASP A 154 -13.98 -2.99 10.06
C ASP A 154 -14.43 -1.57 10.43
N ASN A 155 -15.74 -1.40 10.60
CA ASN A 155 -16.36 -0.10 10.86
C ASN A 155 -16.25 0.36 12.32
N GLY A 156 -15.45 -0.28 13.15
CA GLY A 156 -15.47 -0.03 14.58
C GLY A 156 -14.11 0.16 15.26
N LEU A 157 -13.01 0.15 14.53
CA LEU A 157 -11.69 0.27 15.14
C LEU A 157 -10.83 1.33 14.49
#